data_c931a8353830a628dcd6fad0d58abef9
#
_entry.id   c931a8353830a628dcd6fad0d58abef9
#
_cell.length_a   1.000
_cell.length_b   1.000
_cell.length_c   1.000
_cell.angle_alpha   90.00
_cell.angle_beta   90.00
_cell.angle_gamma   90.00
#
_symmetry.space_group_name_H-M   'P 1'
#
loop_
_entity.id
_entity.type
_entity.pdbx_description
1 polymer ?
#
loop_
_entity_poly.entity_id
_entity_poly.type
_entity_poly.pdbx_seq_one_letter_code
_entity_poly.pdbx_strand_id
1 'polypeptide(L)'
;MNISKEGLIHGHELNSPEKIDVRACKEMVEKYPDNIVGVKARASASVVGDMGLEPIKIAAETAREIGKPLVVHVGNYPPALTEVLERLGKGDVVTHAYHGKKGGIFTQEGKIVLEALAARERGVLFDVGHGVASFSVRVFEKALKANFDCDMIGTDLHVENYEGPVYNLAAVLSKTMACGELLEDAIEKCTSVPARHFGLKGLGELKEGFIADINIMEYTACEEDVVDSIGDVVTLYHKLILNKTIYSRGEESEIYRQGIGN
;
A
#
# COMPACT_ATOMS: atom_id res chain seq x y z
N MET A 1 0.52 -0.97 13.56
CA MET A 1 -0.12 -1.90 14.53
C MET A 1 -1.47 -2.33 13.99
N ASN A 2 -1.78 -3.63 13.90
CA ASN A 2 -3.13 -4.08 13.53
C ASN A 2 -4.09 -3.86 14.70
N ILE A 3 -5.34 -3.44 14.40
CA ILE A 3 -6.38 -3.26 15.42
C ILE A 3 -6.89 -4.61 15.96
N SER A 4 -6.73 -5.69 15.19
CA SER A 4 -7.02 -7.05 15.65
C SER A 4 -5.89 -7.59 16.53
N LYS A 5 -6.25 -8.21 17.64
CA LYS A 5 -5.30 -8.93 18.50
C LYS A 5 -4.67 -10.17 17.85
N GLU A 6 -5.30 -10.69 16.78
CA GLU A 6 -4.79 -11.83 16.02
C GLU A 6 -3.76 -11.40 14.95
N GLY A 7 -3.63 -10.07 14.70
CA GLY A 7 -2.78 -9.52 13.65
C GLY A 7 -3.34 -9.76 12.24
N LEU A 8 -2.45 -9.88 11.25
CA LEU A 8 -2.81 -10.26 9.89
C LEU A 8 -2.80 -11.78 9.75
N ILE A 9 -3.98 -12.36 9.54
CA ILE A 9 -4.18 -13.78 9.26
C ILE A 9 -4.94 -13.96 7.93
N HIS A 10 -5.22 -15.19 7.53
CA HIS A 10 -5.88 -15.49 6.24
C HIS A 10 -7.36 -15.06 6.12
N GLY A 11 -7.86 -14.26 7.04
CA GLY A 11 -9.22 -13.74 7.07
C GLY A 11 -9.85 -13.89 8.43
N HIS A 12 -11.04 -13.30 8.55
CA HIS A 12 -11.86 -13.36 9.77
C HIS A 12 -11.27 -12.68 11.03
N GLU A 13 -10.15 -11.99 10.93
CA GLU A 13 -9.50 -11.34 12.08
C GLU A 13 -10.29 -10.17 12.65
N LEU A 14 -11.33 -9.69 11.97
CA LEU A 14 -12.21 -8.59 12.40
C LEU A 14 -13.70 -8.97 12.36
N ASN A 15 -14.04 -10.27 12.36
CA ASN A 15 -15.40 -10.75 12.22
C ASN A 15 -16.19 -10.86 13.54
N SER A 16 -15.57 -10.47 14.66
CA SER A 16 -16.27 -10.38 15.96
C SER A 16 -15.63 -9.30 16.84
N PRO A 17 -16.42 -8.71 17.79
CA PRO A 17 -15.92 -7.67 18.69
C PRO A 17 -14.75 -8.14 19.57
N GLU A 18 -14.72 -9.41 19.95
CA GLU A 18 -13.72 -9.99 20.84
C GLU A 18 -12.32 -10.03 20.20
N LYS A 19 -12.25 -9.93 18.86
CA LYS A 19 -10.99 -9.90 18.11
C LYS A 19 -10.38 -8.51 18.02
N ILE A 20 -11.14 -7.46 18.30
CA ILE A 20 -10.68 -6.08 18.29
C ILE A 20 -10.15 -5.72 19.67
N ASP A 21 -8.90 -5.25 19.75
CA ASP A 21 -8.28 -4.86 21.00
C ASP A 21 -7.71 -3.44 20.96
N VAL A 22 -8.61 -2.48 21.18
CA VAL A 22 -8.29 -1.05 21.24
C VAL A 22 -7.27 -0.75 22.35
N ARG A 23 -7.43 -1.42 23.52
CA ARG A 23 -6.55 -1.18 24.66
C ARG A 23 -5.13 -1.63 24.35
N ALA A 24 -4.95 -2.87 23.89
CA ALA A 24 -3.63 -3.37 23.52
C ALA A 24 -3.01 -2.55 22.38
N CYS A 25 -3.81 -2.07 21.41
CA CYS A 25 -3.32 -1.19 20.34
C CYS A 25 -2.72 0.10 20.92
N LYS A 26 -3.42 0.77 21.85
CA LYS A 26 -2.97 2.00 22.53
C LYS A 26 -1.70 1.75 23.36
N GLU A 27 -1.72 0.73 24.23
CA GLU A 27 -0.58 0.35 25.07
C GLU A 27 0.69 0.07 24.25
N MET A 28 0.54 -0.58 23.10
CA MET A 28 1.69 -0.88 22.23
C MET A 28 2.23 0.36 21.54
N VAL A 29 1.37 1.29 21.10
CA VAL A 29 1.82 2.57 20.51
C VAL A 29 2.53 3.43 21.55
N GLU A 30 2.02 3.49 22.79
CA GLU A 30 2.68 4.19 23.90
C GLU A 30 4.04 3.57 24.24
N LYS A 31 4.14 2.25 24.20
CA LYS A 31 5.37 1.51 24.50
C LYS A 31 6.45 1.64 23.40
N TYR A 32 6.02 1.72 22.14
CA TYR A 32 6.90 1.74 20.97
C TYR A 32 6.58 2.88 20.00
N PRO A 33 6.60 4.15 20.45
CA PRO A 33 6.13 5.29 19.67
C PRO A 33 6.92 5.55 18.39
N ASP A 34 8.22 5.21 18.39
CA ASP A 34 9.12 5.39 17.25
C ASP A 34 9.05 4.24 16.23
N ASN A 35 8.55 3.07 16.65
CA ASN A 35 8.45 1.89 15.79
C ASN A 35 7.06 1.73 15.17
N ILE A 36 6.01 2.21 15.84
CA ILE A 36 4.63 2.09 15.38
C ILE A 36 4.18 3.41 14.77
N VAL A 37 4.13 3.46 13.45
CA VAL A 37 3.83 4.67 12.67
C VAL A 37 2.35 4.83 12.32
N GLY A 38 1.52 3.80 12.51
CA GLY A 38 0.10 3.83 12.17
C GLY A 38 -0.69 2.65 12.70
N VAL A 39 -2.01 2.73 12.55
CA VAL A 39 -2.96 1.64 12.80
C VAL A 39 -3.33 0.98 11.47
N LYS A 40 -3.54 -0.34 11.47
CA LYS A 40 -3.99 -1.11 10.30
C LYS A 40 -5.34 -1.76 10.58
N ALA A 41 -6.24 -1.66 9.60
CA ALA A 41 -7.47 -2.44 9.54
C ALA A 41 -7.70 -2.95 8.11
N ARG A 42 -8.48 -4.03 7.95
CA ARG A 42 -8.85 -4.57 6.64
C ARG A 42 -10.37 -4.54 6.45
N ALA A 43 -10.83 -3.77 5.43
CA ALA A 43 -12.22 -3.63 5.02
C ALA A 43 -12.51 -4.57 3.84
N SER A 44 -12.73 -5.84 4.13
CA SER A 44 -13.07 -6.86 3.13
C SER A 44 -14.03 -7.88 3.75
N ALA A 45 -15.01 -8.35 2.99
CA ALA A 45 -16.03 -9.30 3.47
C ALA A 45 -15.45 -10.54 4.14
N SER A 46 -14.36 -11.08 3.58
CA SER A 46 -13.65 -12.23 4.15
C SER A 46 -12.98 -11.95 5.50
N VAL A 47 -12.87 -10.69 5.88
CA VAL A 47 -12.18 -10.24 7.09
C VAL A 47 -13.18 -9.82 8.16
N VAL A 48 -14.12 -8.95 7.78
CA VAL A 48 -15.06 -8.32 8.73
C VAL A 48 -16.32 -9.17 8.97
N GLY A 49 -16.66 -10.08 8.05
CA GLY A 49 -17.88 -10.89 8.16
C GLY A 49 -19.11 -10.02 8.41
N ASP A 50 -19.94 -10.44 9.35
CA ASP A 50 -21.19 -9.73 9.73
C ASP A 50 -20.94 -8.41 10.49
N MET A 51 -19.71 -8.13 10.92
CA MET A 51 -19.36 -6.84 11.55
C MET A 51 -19.41 -5.66 10.54
N GLY A 52 -19.33 -5.94 9.24
CA GLY A 52 -19.45 -4.93 8.19
C GLY A 52 -18.45 -3.78 8.36
N LEU A 53 -18.96 -2.55 8.47
CA LEU A 53 -18.14 -1.33 8.61
C LEU A 53 -17.64 -1.08 10.04
N GLU A 54 -18.19 -1.74 11.05
CA GLU A 54 -17.92 -1.43 12.46
C GLU A 54 -16.44 -1.52 12.85
N PRO A 55 -15.68 -2.55 12.44
CA PRO A 55 -14.25 -2.60 12.74
C PRO A 55 -13.45 -1.41 12.20
N ILE A 56 -13.87 -0.86 11.06
CA ILE A 56 -13.20 0.29 10.43
C ILE A 56 -13.50 1.58 11.21
N LYS A 57 -14.73 1.74 11.71
CA LYS A 57 -15.08 2.87 12.60
C LYS A 57 -14.23 2.84 13.86
N ILE A 58 -14.18 1.70 14.54
CA ILE A 58 -13.37 1.51 15.75
C ILE A 58 -11.88 1.81 15.48
N ALA A 59 -11.34 1.31 14.38
CA ALA A 59 -9.95 1.55 14.00
C ALA A 59 -9.68 3.04 13.71
N ALA A 60 -10.62 3.73 13.02
CA ALA A 60 -10.50 5.16 12.72
C ALA A 60 -10.57 6.03 13.99
N GLU A 61 -11.45 5.70 14.92
CA GLU A 61 -11.53 6.38 16.22
C GLU A 61 -10.26 6.14 17.03
N THR A 62 -9.80 4.90 17.12
CA THR A 62 -8.55 4.54 17.81
C THR A 62 -7.34 5.29 17.22
N ALA A 63 -7.20 5.33 15.90
CA ALA A 63 -6.12 6.03 15.22
C ALA A 63 -6.11 7.53 15.55
N ARG A 64 -7.28 8.19 15.57
CA ARG A 64 -7.41 9.60 15.96
C ARG A 64 -7.04 9.83 17.41
N GLU A 65 -7.50 8.99 18.33
CA GLU A 65 -7.20 9.11 19.77
C GLU A 65 -5.70 9.00 20.06
N ILE A 66 -4.97 8.16 19.34
CA ILE A 66 -3.52 7.99 19.50
C ILE A 66 -2.70 8.93 18.61
N GLY A 67 -3.34 9.75 17.78
CA GLY A 67 -2.66 10.69 16.88
C GLY A 67 -1.80 10.04 15.80
N LYS A 68 -2.18 8.84 15.31
CA LYS A 68 -1.49 8.12 14.23
C LYS A 68 -2.43 7.92 13.04
N PRO A 69 -1.91 7.85 11.79
CA PRO A 69 -2.74 7.57 10.62
C PRO A 69 -3.31 6.15 10.67
N LEU A 70 -4.50 5.99 10.08
CA LEU A 70 -5.09 4.68 9.79
C LEU A 70 -4.73 4.26 8.36
N VAL A 71 -4.25 3.03 8.19
CA VAL A 71 -4.06 2.39 6.88
C VAL A 71 -5.13 1.32 6.70
N VAL A 72 -6.03 1.51 5.74
CA VAL A 72 -7.14 0.57 5.47
C VAL A 72 -6.89 -0.19 4.18
N HIS A 73 -6.86 -1.53 4.29
CA HIS A 73 -6.99 -2.42 3.14
C HIS A 73 -8.44 -2.40 2.64
N VAL A 74 -8.66 -2.18 1.37
CA VAL A 74 -9.96 -2.31 0.72
C VAL A 74 -9.95 -3.47 -0.28
N GLY A 75 -11.09 -4.13 -0.46
CA GLY A 75 -11.12 -5.31 -1.32
C GLY A 75 -12.53 -5.80 -1.61
N ASN A 76 -12.87 -7.01 -1.17
CA ASN A 76 -14.17 -7.61 -1.44
C ASN A 76 -15.29 -6.93 -0.64
N TYR A 77 -16.32 -6.46 -1.36
CA TYR A 77 -17.56 -5.99 -0.76
C TYR A 77 -18.32 -7.12 -0.03
N PRO A 78 -19.00 -6.83 1.08
CA PRO A 78 -18.99 -5.62 1.90
C PRO A 78 -17.73 -5.47 2.78
N PRO A 79 -17.49 -4.28 3.39
CA PRO A 79 -18.22 -3.03 3.28
C PRO A 79 -18.00 -2.34 1.93
N ALA A 80 -18.84 -1.35 1.59
CA ALA A 80 -18.65 -0.56 0.39
C ALA A 80 -17.43 0.37 0.56
N LEU A 81 -16.66 0.54 -0.53
CA LEU A 81 -15.53 1.48 -0.54
C LEU A 81 -15.97 2.90 -0.14
N THR A 82 -17.13 3.34 -0.63
CA THR A 82 -17.69 4.67 -0.33
C THR A 82 -17.94 4.87 1.17
N GLU A 83 -18.48 3.85 1.85
CA GLU A 83 -18.71 3.87 3.30
C GLU A 83 -17.37 3.90 4.09
N VAL A 84 -16.36 3.17 3.61
CA VAL A 84 -15.02 3.19 4.19
C VAL A 84 -14.38 4.57 4.04
N LEU A 85 -14.42 5.15 2.83
CA LEU A 85 -13.84 6.46 2.54
C LEU A 85 -14.43 7.58 3.40
N GLU A 86 -15.73 7.52 3.72
CA GLU A 86 -16.38 8.49 4.61
C GLU A 86 -15.84 8.47 6.05
N ARG A 87 -15.21 7.37 6.49
CA ARG A 87 -14.63 7.24 7.83
C ARG A 87 -13.20 7.75 7.92
N LEU A 88 -12.55 7.98 6.76
CA LEU A 88 -11.16 8.38 6.68
C LEU A 88 -11.00 9.90 6.65
N GLY A 89 -9.92 10.37 7.24
CA GLY A 89 -9.56 11.78 7.34
C GLY A 89 -8.15 12.06 6.87
N LYS A 90 -7.71 13.29 7.10
CA LYS A 90 -6.38 13.75 6.70
C LYS A 90 -5.27 12.83 7.24
N GLY A 91 -4.46 12.33 6.33
CA GLY A 91 -3.33 11.47 6.65
C GLY A 91 -3.64 9.98 6.71
N ASP A 92 -4.93 9.57 6.67
CA ASP A 92 -5.27 8.17 6.52
C ASP A 92 -4.94 7.67 5.11
N VAL A 93 -4.68 6.37 4.96
CA VAL A 93 -4.27 5.75 3.71
C VAL A 93 -5.23 4.62 3.32
N VAL A 94 -5.70 4.65 2.08
CA VAL A 94 -6.40 3.52 1.44
C VAL A 94 -5.38 2.73 0.64
N THR A 95 -5.06 1.51 1.06
CA THR A 95 -4.21 0.61 0.27
C THR A 95 -5.04 -0.35 -0.57
N HIS A 96 -4.49 -0.83 -1.67
CA HIS A 96 -5.20 -1.58 -2.72
C HIS A 96 -6.27 -0.74 -3.44
N ALA A 97 -6.07 0.56 -3.53
CA ALA A 97 -7.06 1.47 -4.10
C ALA A 97 -7.39 1.16 -5.57
N TYR A 98 -6.45 0.55 -6.30
CA TYR A 98 -6.53 0.30 -7.75
C TYR A 98 -6.83 -1.17 -8.08
N HIS A 99 -7.56 -1.87 -7.22
CA HIS A 99 -7.96 -3.25 -7.46
C HIS A 99 -9.01 -3.38 -8.58
N GLY A 100 -8.99 -4.50 -9.30
CA GLY A 100 -9.97 -4.79 -10.38
C GLY A 100 -11.30 -5.39 -9.91
N LYS A 101 -11.55 -5.48 -8.60
CA LYS A 101 -12.76 -6.08 -8.03
C LYS A 101 -13.95 -5.12 -8.16
N LYS A 102 -15.17 -5.70 -8.09
CA LYS A 102 -16.42 -4.91 -8.04
C LYS A 102 -16.43 -3.95 -6.84
N GLY A 103 -16.93 -2.73 -7.04
CA GLY A 103 -17.03 -1.72 -5.99
C GLY A 103 -15.69 -1.00 -5.68
N GLY A 104 -14.77 -0.94 -6.65
CA GLY A 104 -13.56 -0.12 -6.57
C GLY A 104 -13.82 1.37 -6.79
N ILE A 105 -12.75 2.12 -7.13
CA ILE A 105 -12.79 3.58 -7.26
C ILE A 105 -13.57 4.12 -8.46
N PHE A 106 -14.06 3.25 -9.36
CA PHE A 106 -14.83 3.68 -10.52
C PHE A 106 -16.31 3.29 -10.43
N THR A 107 -17.17 4.20 -10.87
CA THR A 107 -18.59 3.93 -11.13
C THR A 107 -18.76 3.03 -12.35
N GLN A 108 -19.99 2.52 -12.58
CA GLN A 108 -20.30 1.74 -13.79
C GLN A 108 -20.12 2.56 -15.08
N GLU A 109 -20.33 3.88 -15.02
CA GLU A 109 -20.12 4.81 -16.14
C GLU A 109 -18.64 5.16 -16.34
N GLY A 110 -17.78 4.63 -15.49
CA GLY A 110 -16.34 4.78 -15.61
C GLY A 110 -15.76 6.09 -15.08
N LYS A 111 -16.49 6.80 -14.22
CA LYS A 111 -16.02 7.98 -13.49
C LYS A 111 -15.49 7.58 -12.12
N ILE A 112 -14.56 8.36 -11.57
CA ILE A 112 -14.16 8.20 -10.15
C ILE A 112 -15.38 8.44 -9.27
N VAL A 113 -15.57 7.59 -8.25
CA VAL A 113 -16.67 7.78 -7.28
C VAL A 113 -16.46 9.08 -6.51
N LEU A 114 -17.56 9.81 -6.23
CA LEU A 114 -17.49 11.13 -5.60
C LEU A 114 -16.83 11.07 -4.21
N GLU A 115 -17.05 10.00 -3.49
CA GLU A 115 -16.48 9.77 -2.16
C GLU A 115 -14.94 9.64 -2.20
N ALA A 116 -14.37 9.12 -3.29
CA ALA A 116 -12.92 9.06 -3.47
C ALA A 116 -12.34 10.45 -3.75
N LEU A 117 -13.01 11.25 -4.58
CA LEU A 117 -12.62 12.64 -4.81
C LEU A 117 -12.69 13.44 -3.50
N ALA A 118 -13.80 13.34 -2.77
CA ALA A 118 -13.99 14.01 -1.49
C ALA A 118 -13.00 13.53 -0.42
N ALA A 119 -12.64 12.23 -0.40
CA ALA A 119 -11.62 11.71 0.51
C ALA A 119 -10.24 12.31 0.20
N ARG A 120 -9.87 12.40 -1.08
CA ARG A 120 -8.61 13.03 -1.51
C ARG A 120 -8.57 14.52 -1.12
N GLU A 121 -9.65 15.26 -1.31
CA GLU A 121 -9.75 16.66 -0.88
C GLU A 121 -9.60 16.82 0.64
N ARG A 122 -10.05 15.84 1.44
CA ARG A 122 -9.83 15.80 2.89
C ARG A 122 -8.40 15.41 3.28
N GLY A 123 -7.55 15.02 2.33
CA GLY A 123 -6.18 14.61 2.56
C GLY A 123 -5.99 13.13 2.90
N VAL A 124 -6.91 12.26 2.47
CA VAL A 124 -6.72 10.80 2.44
C VAL A 124 -5.80 10.45 1.28
N LEU A 125 -4.84 9.57 1.51
CA LEU A 125 -3.89 9.10 0.51
C LEU A 125 -4.32 7.75 -0.06
N PHE A 126 -3.93 7.52 -1.32
CA PHE A 126 -4.27 6.29 -2.06
C PHE A 126 -2.99 5.56 -2.44
N ASP A 127 -2.87 4.30 -1.99
CA ASP A 127 -1.70 3.45 -2.22
C ASP A 127 -2.04 2.30 -3.18
N VAL A 128 -1.07 1.95 -4.02
CA VAL A 128 -1.18 0.82 -4.95
C VAL A 128 -1.37 -0.49 -4.19
N GLY A 129 -0.47 -0.82 -3.26
CA GLY A 129 -0.54 -2.06 -2.50
C GLY A 129 -0.81 -3.27 -3.40
N HIS A 130 0.10 -3.59 -4.33
CA HIS A 130 -0.15 -4.53 -5.44
C HIS A 130 -0.83 -5.83 -5.02
N GLY A 131 -0.27 -6.55 -4.03
CA GLY A 131 -0.84 -7.79 -3.49
C GLY A 131 -1.09 -8.90 -4.51
N VAL A 132 -1.56 -10.05 -4.01
CA VAL A 132 -1.86 -11.23 -4.85
C VAL A 132 -3.12 -11.05 -5.72
N ALA A 133 -4.07 -10.19 -5.29
CA ALA A 133 -5.37 -10.02 -5.95
C ALA A 133 -5.90 -8.57 -5.88
N SER A 134 -5.01 -7.57 -5.79
CA SER A 134 -5.42 -6.21 -5.39
C SER A 134 -4.85 -5.10 -6.27
N PHE A 135 -4.34 -5.43 -7.46
CA PHE A 135 -3.90 -4.46 -8.45
C PHE A 135 -4.41 -4.84 -9.84
N SER A 136 -4.94 -3.87 -10.57
CA SER A 136 -5.33 -4.00 -11.97
C SER A 136 -4.66 -2.91 -12.80
N VAL A 137 -3.86 -3.31 -13.79
CA VAL A 137 -3.22 -2.39 -14.74
C VAL A 137 -4.25 -1.52 -15.45
N ARG A 138 -5.40 -2.08 -15.84
CA ARG A 138 -6.47 -1.32 -16.50
C ARG A 138 -7.10 -0.28 -15.60
N VAL A 139 -7.31 -0.61 -14.32
CA VAL A 139 -7.86 0.34 -13.33
C VAL A 139 -6.86 1.45 -13.07
N PHE A 140 -5.58 1.12 -12.91
CA PHE A 140 -4.53 2.09 -12.64
C PHE A 140 -4.31 3.04 -13.83
N GLU A 141 -4.17 2.52 -15.07
CA GLU A 141 -4.10 3.36 -16.28
C GLU A 141 -5.30 4.32 -16.41
N LYS A 142 -6.50 3.80 -16.13
CA LYS A 142 -7.71 4.60 -16.20
C LYS A 142 -7.72 5.69 -15.12
N ALA A 143 -7.19 5.40 -13.94
CA ALA A 143 -7.05 6.36 -12.85
C ALA A 143 -6.06 7.48 -13.22
N LEU A 144 -4.89 7.15 -13.78
CA LEU A 144 -3.94 8.13 -14.29
C LEU A 144 -4.57 9.05 -15.33
N LYS A 145 -5.30 8.49 -16.32
CA LYS A 145 -6.03 9.26 -17.36
C LYS A 145 -7.13 10.15 -16.76
N ALA A 146 -7.67 9.80 -15.62
CA ALA A 146 -8.67 10.59 -14.89
C ALA A 146 -8.06 11.61 -13.90
N ASN A 147 -6.73 11.78 -13.89
CA ASN A 147 -5.96 12.57 -12.91
C ASN A 147 -6.25 12.14 -11.46
N PHE A 148 -6.43 10.85 -11.25
CA PHE A 148 -6.58 10.24 -9.94
C PHE A 148 -5.43 9.27 -9.69
N ASP A 149 -4.25 9.81 -9.62
CA ASP A 149 -2.99 9.12 -9.42
C ASP A 149 -2.84 8.56 -7.98
N CYS A 150 -1.91 7.62 -7.78
CA CYS A 150 -1.57 7.14 -6.45
C CYS A 150 -0.65 8.12 -5.72
N ASP A 151 -0.74 8.13 -4.40
CA ASP A 151 0.15 8.88 -3.52
C ASP A 151 1.34 8.04 -3.07
N MET A 152 1.15 6.71 -3.01
CA MET A 152 2.17 5.75 -2.59
C MET A 152 2.14 4.49 -3.45
N ILE A 153 3.28 3.81 -3.54
CA ILE A 153 3.40 2.52 -4.23
C ILE A 153 3.99 1.50 -3.25
N GLY A 154 3.11 0.66 -2.69
CA GLY A 154 3.45 -0.47 -1.85
C GLY A 154 3.33 -1.80 -2.62
N THR A 155 4.00 -2.84 -2.14
CA THR A 155 4.00 -4.17 -2.77
C THR A 155 2.93 -5.10 -2.20
N ASP A 156 2.64 -5.02 -0.90
CA ASP A 156 1.95 -6.07 -0.15
C ASP A 156 2.60 -7.45 -0.39
N LEU A 157 3.94 -7.50 -0.39
CA LEU A 157 4.72 -8.71 -0.61
C LEU A 157 4.57 -9.68 0.55
N HIS A 158 4.21 -10.92 0.25
CA HIS A 158 4.08 -12.01 1.22
C HIS A 158 4.33 -13.37 0.55
N VAL A 159 4.29 -14.45 1.34
CA VAL A 159 4.65 -15.80 0.90
C VAL A 159 3.85 -16.35 -0.28
N GLU A 160 2.67 -15.81 -0.57
CA GLU A 160 1.83 -16.25 -1.68
C GLU A 160 2.05 -15.48 -2.99
N ASN A 161 2.90 -14.43 -2.98
CA ASN A 161 3.06 -13.57 -4.15
C ASN A 161 4.50 -13.17 -4.49
N TYR A 162 5.50 -13.64 -3.74
CA TYR A 162 6.91 -13.36 -4.04
C TYR A 162 7.42 -14.12 -5.29
N GLU A 163 6.76 -15.22 -5.69
CA GLU A 163 7.00 -15.92 -6.96
C GLU A 163 6.06 -15.45 -8.08
N GLY A 164 5.23 -14.45 -7.81
CA GLY A 164 4.29 -13.81 -8.71
C GLY A 164 2.90 -13.66 -8.07
N PRO A 165 2.15 -12.66 -8.51
CA PRO A 165 2.43 -11.62 -9.51
C PRO A 165 3.23 -10.42 -8.98
N VAL A 166 3.61 -10.36 -7.71
CA VAL A 166 4.31 -9.20 -7.11
C VAL A 166 5.81 -9.25 -7.34
N TYR A 167 6.44 -10.38 -7.09
CA TYR A 167 7.87 -10.66 -7.13
C TYR A 167 8.69 -9.80 -6.16
N ASN A 168 8.76 -8.49 -6.38
CA ASN A 168 9.49 -7.52 -5.57
C ASN A 168 9.04 -6.09 -5.91
N LEU A 169 9.58 -5.09 -5.21
CA LEU A 169 9.23 -3.69 -5.44
C LEU A 169 9.62 -3.20 -6.85
N ALA A 170 10.78 -3.59 -7.38
CA ALA A 170 11.22 -3.19 -8.72
C ALA A 170 10.23 -3.67 -9.82
N ALA A 171 9.69 -4.88 -9.67
CA ALA A 171 8.65 -5.40 -10.58
C ALA A 171 7.34 -4.61 -10.48
N VAL A 172 6.92 -4.24 -9.26
CA VAL A 172 5.72 -3.40 -9.07
C VAL A 172 5.91 -2.02 -9.70
N LEU A 173 7.06 -1.36 -9.46
CA LEU A 173 7.38 -0.08 -10.09
C LEU A 173 7.40 -0.18 -11.62
N SER A 174 7.98 -1.26 -12.17
CA SER A 174 8.01 -1.48 -13.62
C SER A 174 6.60 -1.58 -14.21
N LYS A 175 5.66 -2.24 -13.50
CA LYS A 175 4.26 -2.33 -13.93
C LYS A 175 3.54 -0.97 -13.84
N THR A 176 3.76 -0.19 -12.77
CA THR A 176 3.14 1.14 -12.67
C THR A 176 3.67 2.08 -13.74
N MET A 177 4.97 2.01 -14.06
CA MET A 177 5.56 2.78 -15.18
C MET A 177 4.99 2.34 -16.55
N ALA A 178 4.76 1.06 -16.76
CA ALA A 178 4.11 0.57 -18.00
C ALA A 178 2.67 1.09 -18.14
N CYS A 179 2.00 1.41 -17.05
CA CYS A 179 0.68 2.07 -17.04
C CYS A 179 0.74 3.58 -17.29
N GLY A 180 1.94 4.19 -17.34
CA GLY A 180 2.13 5.62 -17.59
C GLY A 180 2.66 6.44 -16.44
N GLU A 181 3.01 5.82 -15.30
CA GLU A 181 3.70 6.49 -14.18
C GLU A 181 5.12 6.89 -14.61
N LEU A 182 5.58 8.08 -14.23
CA LEU A 182 6.96 8.50 -14.48
C LEU A 182 7.93 7.81 -13.51
N LEU A 183 9.15 7.53 -13.94
CA LEU A 183 10.16 6.87 -13.13
C LEU A 183 10.43 7.65 -11.82
N GLU A 184 10.63 8.94 -11.91
CA GLU A 184 10.91 9.83 -10.80
C GLU A 184 9.77 9.83 -9.78
N ASP A 185 8.53 9.94 -10.26
CA ASP A 185 7.33 9.92 -9.42
C ASP A 185 7.16 8.56 -8.73
N ALA A 186 7.36 7.46 -9.47
CA ALA A 186 7.29 6.10 -8.91
C ALA A 186 8.33 5.89 -7.80
N ILE A 187 9.55 6.40 -7.97
CA ILE A 187 10.60 6.36 -6.93
C ILE A 187 10.20 7.21 -5.72
N GLU A 188 9.73 8.43 -5.91
CA GLU A 188 9.28 9.27 -4.79
C GLU A 188 8.14 8.62 -4.00
N LYS A 189 7.17 8.03 -4.70
CA LYS A 189 5.99 7.37 -4.10
C LYS A 189 6.31 6.11 -3.31
N CYS A 190 7.48 5.52 -3.47
CA CYS A 190 7.94 4.39 -2.66
C CYS A 190 9.09 4.73 -1.70
N THR A 191 9.56 5.98 -1.66
CA THR A 191 10.69 6.43 -0.82
C THR A 191 10.34 7.66 0.01
N SER A 192 10.54 8.86 -0.55
CA SER A 192 10.42 10.12 0.18
C SER A 192 8.98 10.44 0.61
N VAL A 193 7.98 10.07 -0.19
CA VAL A 193 6.57 10.31 0.17
C VAL A 193 6.16 9.52 1.41
N PRO A 194 6.30 8.18 1.46
CA PRO A 194 5.96 7.43 2.67
C PRO A 194 6.85 7.80 3.86
N ALA A 195 8.15 8.10 3.64
CA ALA A 195 9.03 8.53 4.73
C ALA A 195 8.55 9.83 5.38
N ARG A 196 8.18 10.84 4.59
CA ARG A 196 7.61 12.09 5.11
C ARG A 196 6.26 11.88 5.78
N HIS A 197 5.39 11.09 5.14
CA HIS A 197 4.03 10.84 5.63
C HIS A 197 4.01 10.15 7.00
N PHE A 198 4.80 9.11 7.17
CA PHE A 198 4.88 8.34 8.42
C PHE A 198 5.93 8.88 9.41
N GLY A 199 6.59 10.00 9.10
CA GLY A 199 7.58 10.62 9.97
C GLY A 199 8.85 9.79 10.18
N LEU A 200 9.27 9.02 9.17
CA LEU A 200 10.47 8.17 9.21
C LEU A 200 11.71 9.06 9.03
N LYS A 201 12.30 9.46 10.15
CA LYS A 201 13.45 10.37 10.16
C LYS A 201 14.70 9.73 9.58
N GLY A 202 15.39 10.45 8.70
CA GLY A 202 16.65 9.99 8.11
C GLY A 202 16.49 8.91 7.04
N LEU A 203 15.29 8.71 6.51
CA LEU A 203 14.97 7.74 5.46
C LEU A 203 14.30 8.41 4.25
N GLY A 204 14.28 7.72 3.12
CA GLY A 204 13.56 8.09 1.91
C GLY A 204 14.24 9.11 1.00
N GLU A 205 15.40 9.63 1.35
CA GLU A 205 16.17 10.60 0.55
C GLU A 205 17.65 10.26 0.57
N LEU A 206 18.34 10.52 -0.55
CA LEU A 206 19.81 10.47 -0.61
C LEU A 206 20.36 11.81 -0.10
N LYS A 207 20.72 11.83 1.20
CA LYS A 207 21.19 13.04 1.87
C LYS A 207 22.23 12.70 2.91
N GLU A 208 23.24 13.57 3.05
CA GLU A 208 24.29 13.44 4.08
C GLU A 208 23.67 13.36 5.48
N GLY A 209 24.09 12.39 6.27
CA GLY A 209 23.58 12.14 7.62
C GLY A 209 22.29 11.28 7.66
N PHE A 210 21.73 10.89 6.51
CA PHE A 210 20.62 9.94 6.45
C PHE A 210 21.11 8.51 6.50
N ILE A 211 20.23 7.60 6.89
CA ILE A 211 20.49 6.16 6.93
C ILE A 211 20.73 5.66 5.50
N ALA A 212 21.85 4.94 5.31
CA ALA A 212 22.25 4.45 3.99
C ALA A 212 21.55 3.13 3.61
N ASP A 213 20.23 3.11 3.64
CA ASP A 213 19.42 2.03 3.08
C ASP A 213 19.16 2.36 1.61
N ILE A 214 20.02 1.86 0.71
CA ILE A 214 20.07 2.30 -0.69
C ILE A 214 19.96 1.10 -1.61
N ASN A 215 19.02 1.16 -2.55
CA ASN A 215 18.94 0.23 -3.68
C ASN A 215 19.62 0.84 -4.91
N ILE A 216 20.51 0.07 -5.54
CA ILE A 216 21.11 0.39 -6.83
C ILE A 216 20.41 -0.47 -7.88
N MET A 217 19.67 0.19 -8.75
CA MET A 217 18.86 -0.45 -9.78
C MET A 217 19.37 -0.10 -11.18
N GLU A 218 19.19 -1.01 -12.10
CA GLU A 218 19.35 -0.77 -13.52
C GLU A 218 17.97 -0.48 -14.12
N TYR A 219 17.87 0.60 -14.92
CA TYR A 219 16.71 0.91 -15.73
C TYR A 219 17.02 0.53 -17.16
N THR A 220 16.44 -0.57 -17.64
CA THR A 220 16.83 -1.19 -18.92
C THR A 220 15.64 -1.34 -19.85
N ALA A 221 15.88 -1.14 -21.16
CA ALA A 221 14.88 -1.40 -22.19
C ALA A 221 14.63 -2.91 -22.32
N CYS A 222 13.37 -3.27 -22.50
CA CYS A 222 12.92 -4.64 -22.73
C CYS A 222 11.66 -4.65 -23.60
N GLU A 223 11.19 -5.81 -23.95
CA GLU A 223 9.84 -6.05 -24.47
C GLU A 223 9.37 -7.35 -23.80
N GLU A 224 8.64 -7.21 -22.69
CA GLU A 224 8.27 -8.33 -21.85
C GLU A 224 6.82 -8.20 -21.37
N ASP A 225 6.03 -9.22 -21.64
CA ASP A 225 4.66 -9.30 -21.14
C ASP A 225 4.64 -9.81 -19.70
N VAL A 226 4.01 -9.04 -18.81
CA VAL A 226 3.82 -9.40 -17.42
C VAL A 226 2.34 -9.31 -17.05
N VAL A 227 1.96 -10.05 -16.02
CA VAL A 227 0.57 -10.06 -15.55
C VAL A 227 0.40 -9.24 -14.27
N ASP A 228 -0.79 -8.69 -14.10
CA ASP A 228 -1.24 -8.07 -12.85
C ASP A 228 -1.85 -9.10 -11.89
N SER A 229 -2.49 -8.64 -10.82
CA SER A 229 -3.13 -9.49 -9.81
C SER A 229 -4.41 -10.20 -10.27
N ILE A 230 -4.96 -9.86 -11.42
CA ILE A 230 -6.20 -10.44 -11.97
C ILE A 230 -5.99 -11.16 -13.30
N GLY A 231 -4.73 -11.24 -13.76
CA GLY A 231 -4.33 -11.91 -14.99
C GLY A 231 -4.39 -11.04 -16.25
N ASP A 232 -4.59 -9.73 -16.11
CA ASP A 232 -4.46 -8.82 -17.24
C ASP A 232 -2.98 -8.63 -17.58
N VAL A 233 -2.69 -8.62 -18.87
CA VAL A 233 -1.34 -8.48 -19.40
C VAL A 233 -1.01 -7.01 -19.66
N VAL A 234 0.20 -6.61 -19.29
CA VAL A 234 0.81 -5.34 -19.69
C VAL A 234 2.22 -5.60 -20.24
N THR A 235 2.56 -4.94 -21.34
CA THR A 235 3.91 -5.04 -21.93
C THR A 235 4.83 -4.00 -21.29
N LEU A 236 5.92 -4.46 -20.71
CA LEU A 236 7.01 -3.61 -20.22
C LEU A 236 7.94 -3.29 -21.39
N TYR A 237 8.13 -2.00 -21.69
CA TYR A 237 9.17 -1.53 -22.61
C TYR A 237 10.44 -1.11 -21.88
N HIS A 238 10.34 -0.90 -20.58
CA HIS A 238 11.46 -0.70 -19.67
C HIS A 238 11.14 -1.39 -18.35
N LYS A 239 12.19 -1.88 -17.68
CA LYS A 239 12.07 -2.45 -16.34
C LYS A 239 13.20 -2.03 -15.41
N LEU A 240 12.92 -2.06 -14.12
CA LEU A 240 13.87 -1.89 -13.05
C LEU A 240 14.40 -3.25 -12.61
N ILE A 241 15.71 -3.39 -12.53
CA ILE A 241 16.40 -4.58 -12.04
C ILE A 241 17.22 -4.18 -10.81
N LEU A 242 16.97 -4.79 -9.68
CA LEU A 242 17.73 -4.56 -8.46
C LEU A 242 19.09 -5.26 -8.55
N ASN A 243 20.18 -4.49 -8.62
CA ASN A 243 21.55 -5.02 -8.69
C ASN A 243 22.19 -5.18 -7.32
N LYS A 244 22.00 -4.18 -6.42
CA LYS A 244 22.57 -4.18 -5.09
C LYS A 244 21.66 -3.48 -4.11
N THR A 245 21.71 -3.93 -2.86
CA THR A 245 21.16 -3.20 -1.71
C THR A 245 22.29 -2.91 -0.74
N ILE A 246 22.44 -1.66 -0.33
CA ILE A 246 23.26 -1.25 0.80
C ILE A 246 22.28 -1.11 1.96
N TYR A 247 22.58 -1.78 3.06
CA TYR A 247 21.73 -1.76 4.24
C TYR A 247 22.58 -1.39 5.46
N SER A 248 22.16 -0.37 6.20
CA SER A 248 22.86 0.13 7.37
C SER A 248 22.30 -0.48 8.65
N ARG A 249 23.18 -1.11 9.42
CA ARG A 249 22.90 -1.60 10.78
C ARG A 249 23.78 -0.85 11.77
N GLY A 250 23.30 0.28 12.28
CA GLY A 250 24.08 1.14 13.15
C GLY A 250 25.28 1.76 12.43
N GLU A 251 26.52 1.46 12.89
CA GLU A 251 27.76 1.97 12.28
C GLU A 251 28.26 1.10 11.10
N GLU A 252 27.67 -0.10 10.89
CA GLU A 252 28.06 -1.03 9.84
C GLU A 252 27.08 -1.00 8.69
N SER A 253 27.60 -1.05 7.47
CA SER A 253 26.79 -1.19 6.23
C SER A 253 27.10 -2.51 5.55
N GLU A 254 26.06 -3.28 5.22
CA GLU A 254 26.16 -4.52 4.47
C GLU A 254 25.73 -4.30 3.01
N ILE A 255 26.43 -4.94 2.07
CA ILE A 255 26.11 -4.86 0.64
C ILE A 255 25.62 -6.23 0.19
N TYR A 256 24.34 -6.28 -0.18
CA TYR A 256 23.73 -7.46 -0.80
C TYR A 256 23.75 -7.31 -2.32
N ARG A 257 24.18 -8.36 -3.01
CA ARG A 257 24.07 -8.47 -4.46
C ARG A 257 22.98 -9.48 -4.77
N GLN A 258 22.04 -9.11 -5.62
CA GLN A 258 21.12 -10.09 -6.15
C GLN A 258 21.93 -11.05 -7.04
N GLY A 259 21.93 -12.33 -6.72
CA GLY A 259 22.50 -13.33 -7.61
C GLY A 259 21.72 -13.28 -8.92
N ILE A 260 22.45 -13.14 -10.04
CA ILE A 260 21.86 -13.29 -11.37
C ILE A 260 21.45 -14.77 -11.44
N GLY A 261 20.21 -15.06 -11.08
CA GLY A 261 19.59 -16.34 -11.37
C GLY A 261 19.44 -16.45 -12.88
N ASN A 262 20.06 -17.48 -13.45
CA ASN A 262 19.89 -17.87 -14.85
C ASN A 262 18.45 -18.24 -15.15
#